data_d4208bb4d6efa44ce95d8960d4b16205
#
_entry.id   d4208bb4d6efa44ce95d8960d4b16205
#
_cell.length_a   1.000
_cell.length_b   1.000
_cell.length_c   1.000
_cell.angle_alpha   90.00
_cell.angle_beta   90.00
_cell.angle_gamma   90.00
#
_symmetry.space_group_name_H-M   'P 1'
#
loop_
_entity.id
_entity.type
_entity.pdbx_description
1 polymer ?
#
loop_
_entity_poly.entity_id
_entity_poly.type
_entity_poly.pdbx_seq_one_letter_code
_entity_poly.pdbx_strand_id
1 'polypeptide(L)'
;MSGPRTAAALVLVLLAVLSGCGVPTGGAPSTIAPEDVPYGLASPSPTAPPTAPPEAADGTSRVHWLIAGETVVPRVREVSGSTRRERLADLLDQLAAGPSQAERDEQLSSALPPEAQLSVTALDDSTATIDLDPSGQAPVGVSSRRAVAQIVLTATSSPGVRSVLLELGGQPVEAPLPSGELTSRPLTAADYAAATVPPSATVTPEPAPGPPAATPAAPS
;
A
#
# COMPACT_ATOMS: atom_id res chain seq x y z
N MET A 1 21.63 23.46 -56.07
CA MET A 1 21.40 21.99 -56.18
C MET A 1 22.36 21.30 -55.27
N SER A 2 21.97 21.10 -54.00
CA SER A 2 22.80 20.47 -52.99
C SER A 2 22.69 18.96 -53.13
N GLY A 3 23.80 18.30 -53.52
CA GLY A 3 23.80 16.91 -53.92
C GLY A 3 23.61 15.92 -52.71
N PRO A 4 23.17 14.71 -52.98
CA PRO A 4 22.87 13.66 -51.95
C PRO A 4 24.08 13.27 -51.09
N ARG A 5 25.29 13.68 -51.45
CA ARG A 5 26.53 13.42 -50.70
C ARG A 5 26.66 14.25 -49.44
N THR A 6 26.12 15.47 -49.39
CA THR A 6 26.15 16.34 -48.21
C THR A 6 25.13 15.90 -47.16
N ALA A 7 23.97 15.34 -47.57
CA ALA A 7 23.01 14.76 -46.63
C ALA A 7 23.53 13.49 -45.94
N ALA A 8 24.25 12.63 -46.66
CA ALA A 8 24.82 11.43 -46.14
C ALA A 8 25.93 11.70 -45.09
N ALA A 9 26.75 12.73 -45.31
CA ALA A 9 27.78 13.15 -44.38
C ALA A 9 27.19 13.68 -43.05
N LEU A 10 26.10 14.43 -43.11
CA LEU A 10 25.43 14.99 -41.93
C LEU A 10 24.76 13.91 -41.07
N VAL A 11 24.18 12.89 -41.68
CA VAL A 11 23.60 11.73 -40.96
C VAL A 11 24.68 10.92 -40.29
N LEU A 12 25.84 10.72 -40.90
CA LEU A 12 26.94 9.96 -40.30
C LEU A 12 27.56 10.68 -39.12
N VAL A 13 27.68 11.99 -39.14
CA VAL A 13 28.15 12.81 -38.00
C VAL A 13 27.12 12.78 -36.85
N LEU A 14 25.82 12.81 -37.16
CA LEU A 14 24.78 12.77 -36.14
C LEU A 14 24.72 11.40 -35.42
N LEU A 15 24.97 10.30 -36.12
CA LEU A 15 25.05 8.97 -35.50
C LEU A 15 26.29 8.79 -34.59
N ALA A 16 27.40 9.46 -34.90
CA ALA A 16 28.63 9.35 -34.09
C ALA A 16 28.51 10.10 -32.72
N VAL A 17 27.62 11.08 -32.60
CA VAL A 17 27.42 11.85 -31.35
C VAL A 17 26.51 11.14 -30.35
N LEU A 18 25.69 10.17 -30.77
CA LEU A 18 24.75 9.46 -29.90
C LEU A 18 25.34 8.23 -29.16
N SER A 19 26.59 7.86 -29.41
CA SER A 19 27.22 6.66 -28.80
C SER A 19 27.99 6.93 -27.49
N GLY A 20 27.84 8.11 -26.88
CA GLY A 20 28.68 8.59 -25.78
C GLY A 20 28.13 8.48 -24.35
N CYS A 21 27.08 7.73 -24.06
CA CYS A 21 26.62 7.48 -22.68
C CYS A 21 26.89 6.03 -22.24
N GLY A 22 28.16 5.65 -22.23
CA GLY A 22 28.59 4.46 -21.50
C GLY A 22 28.62 4.74 -20.01
N VAL A 23 27.58 4.36 -19.27
CA VAL A 23 27.66 4.24 -17.81
C VAL A 23 28.65 3.11 -17.52
N PRO A 24 29.79 3.34 -16.80
CA PRO A 24 30.65 2.25 -16.40
C PRO A 24 29.85 1.33 -15.46
N THR A 25 29.48 0.16 -15.95
CA THR A 25 29.01 -0.93 -15.10
C THR A 25 30.24 -1.41 -14.32
N GLY A 26 30.47 -0.77 -13.16
CA GLY A 26 31.48 -1.19 -12.22
C GLY A 26 31.33 -2.65 -11.88
N GLY A 27 32.44 -3.32 -11.66
CA GLY A 27 32.61 -4.74 -11.52
C GLY A 27 31.56 -5.47 -10.66
N ALA A 28 31.56 -6.78 -10.76
CA ALA A 28 30.66 -7.65 -10.02
C ALA A 28 30.57 -7.22 -8.53
N PRO A 29 29.37 -7.18 -7.94
CA PRO A 29 29.23 -6.81 -6.55
C PRO A 29 30.06 -7.75 -5.67
N SER A 30 31.01 -7.19 -4.90
CA SER A 30 31.73 -7.94 -3.90
C SER A 30 31.03 -7.80 -2.56
N THR A 31 30.88 -8.92 -1.86
CA THR A 31 30.38 -8.91 -0.48
C THR A 31 31.46 -8.35 0.45
N ILE A 32 31.12 -7.32 1.21
CA ILE A 32 31.96 -6.78 2.27
C ILE A 32 31.87 -7.75 3.46
N ALA A 33 33.01 -8.21 3.95
CA ALA A 33 33.03 -9.08 5.13
C ALA A 33 32.53 -8.31 6.37
N PRO A 34 31.76 -8.95 7.27
CA PRO A 34 31.17 -8.29 8.44
C PRO A 34 32.16 -7.55 9.33
N GLU A 35 33.44 -7.99 9.33
CA GLU A 35 34.53 -7.37 10.08
C GLU A 35 35.02 -6.04 9.47
N ASP A 36 34.75 -5.81 8.19
CA ASP A 36 35.12 -4.60 7.48
C ASP A 36 34.08 -3.48 7.53
N VAL A 37 32.93 -3.73 8.21
CA VAL A 37 31.86 -2.74 8.34
C VAL A 37 32.09 -1.90 9.60
N PRO A 38 32.47 -0.60 9.45
CA PRO A 38 32.73 0.27 10.60
C PRO A 38 31.44 0.53 11.37
N TYR A 39 31.59 0.81 12.69
CA TYR A 39 30.51 1.23 13.60
C TYR A 39 29.44 0.16 13.94
N GLY A 40 29.73 -1.13 13.75
CA GLY A 40 28.80 -2.20 14.15
C GLY A 40 27.52 -2.28 13.30
N LEU A 41 27.50 -1.65 12.14
CA LEU A 41 26.35 -1.68 11.22
C LEU A 41 26.09 -3.06 10.60
N ALA A 42 27.06 -3.98 10.73
CA ALA A 42 26.89 -5.38 10.35
C ALA A 42 26.26 -6.26 11.45
N SER A 43 26.06 -5.72 12.67
CA SER A 43 25.29 -6.45 13.67
C SER A 43 23.86 -6.59 13.19
N PRO A 44 23.30 -7.81 13.08
CA PRO A 44 21.89 -7.94 12.77
C PRO A 44 21.14 -7.21 13.89
N SER A 45 20.49 -6.11 13.53
CA SER A 45 19.45 -5.55 14.40
C SER A 45 18.57 -6.74 14.79
N PRO A 46 18.25 -6.93 16.08
CA PRO A 46 17.31 -7.99 16.41
C PRO A 46 16.06 -7.72 15.56
N THR A 47 15.89 -8.53 14.52
CA THR A 47 14.65 -8.56 13.76
C THR A 47 13.62 -8.95 14.80
N ALA A 48 12.87 -7.95 15.27
CA ALA A 48 11.65 -8.27 16.02
C ALA A 48 10.92 -9.30 15.14
N PRO A 49 10.52 -10.44 15.69
CA PRO A 49 9.75 -11.41 14.93
C PRO A 49 8.65 -10.61 14.26
N PRO A 50 8.35 -10.85 12.97
CA PRO A 50 7.28 -10.14 12.28
C PRO A 50 6.09 -10.24 13.23
N THR A 51 5.64 -9.10 13.77
CA THR A 51 4.41 -9.05 14.56
C THR A 51 3.38 -9.59 13.60
N ALA A 52 2.93 -10.83 13.83
CA ALA A 52 1.85 -11.41 13.07
C ALA A 52 0.75 -10.35 13.03
N PRO A 53 0.13 -10.09 11.87
CA PRO A 53 -1.02 -9.20 11.81
C PRO A 53 -1.91 -9.59 12.98
N PRO A 54 -2.45 -8.63 13.78
CA PRO A 54 -3.27 -8.97 14.91
C PRO A 54 -4.33 -9.94 14.41
N GLU A 55 -4.22 -11.21 14.81
CA GLU A 55 -5.27 -12.19 14.57
C GLU A 55 -6.55 -11.51 15.01
N ALA A 56 -7.56 -11.55 14.13
CA ALA A 56 -8.84 -10.91 14.40
C ALA A 56 -9.27 -11.35 15.81
N ALA A 57 -9.11 -10.45 16.78
CA ALA A 57 -9.39 -10.76 18.17
C ALA A 57 -10.84 -11.21 18.23
N ASP A 58 -11.02 -12.44 18.66
CA ASP A 58 -12.22 -13.16 18.96
C ASP A 58 -13.56 -12.42 18.66
N GLY A 59 -14.09 -12.64 17.47
CA GLY A 59 -15.47 -12.30 17.16
C GLY A 59 -15.82 -10.83 16.92
N THR A 60 -14.86 -9.93 16.91
CA THR A 60 -15.12 -8.48 16.74
C THR A 60 -14.95 -8.06 15.28
N SER A 61 -16.06 -7.72 14.63
CA SER A 61 -16.05 -7.16 13.27
C SER A 61 -15.54 -5.72 13.26
N ARG A 62 -14.78 -5.34 12.23
CA ARG A 62 -14.19 -4.00 12.08
C ARG A 62 -14.36 -3.47 10.67
N VAL A 63 -14.78 -2.23 10.56
CA VAL A 63 -14.68 -1.48 9.32
C VAL A 63 -13.32 -0.77 9.29
N HIS A 64 -12.71 -0.72 8.12
CA HIS A 64 -11.41 -0.12 7.92
C HIS A 64 -11.52 1.20 7.15
N TRP A 65 -11.09 2.30 7.77
CA TRP A 65 -11.09 3.64 7.19
C TRP A 65 -9.68 4.11 6.85
N LEU A 66 -9.58 5.11 5.99
CA LEU A 66 -8.33 5.82 5.73
C LEU A 66 -8.18 6.99 6.70
N ILE A 67 -7.05 7.10 7.37
CA ILE A 67 -6.67 8.31 8.10
C ILE A 67 -5.68 9.12 7.26
N ALA A 68 -5.87 10.44 7.19
CA ALA A 68 -5.10 11.34 6.34
C ALA A 68 -5.02 10.88 4.85
N GLY A 69 -6.00 10.06 4.42
CA GLY A 69 -6.09 9.54 3.06
C GLY A 69 -5.08 8.45 2.69
N GLU A 70 -4.25 7.99 3.62
CA GLU A 70 -3.15 7.06 3.31
C GLU A 70 -3.16 5.76 4.09
N THR A 71 -3.24 5.83 5.40
CA THR A 71 -3.14 4.65 6.28
C THR A 71 -4.51 4.09 6.59
N VAL A 72 -4.64 2.77 6.53
CA VAL A 72 -5.88 2.09 6.87
C VAL A 72 -5.92 1.80 8.36
N VAL A 73 -6.98 2.24 9.04
CA VAL A 73 -7.19 2.07 10.48
C VAL A 73 -8.52 1.37 10.77
N PRO A 74 -8.55 0.41 11.71
CA PRO A 74 -9.77 -0.30 12.07
C PRO A 74 -10.67 0.51 13.01
N ARG A 75 -11.98 0.34 12.85
CA ARG A 75 -13.02 0.80 13.78
C ARG A 75 -13.96 -0.37 14.07
N VAL A 76 -14.14 -0.68 15.34
CA VAL A 76 -15.05 -1.74 15.79
C VAL A 76 -16.49 -1.42 15.36
N ARG A 77 -17.20 -2.45 14.90
CA ARG A 77 -18.61 -2.36 14.51
C ARG A 77 -19.41 -3.49 15.12
N GLU A 78 -20.59 -3.14 15.58
CA GLU A 78 -21.63 -4.11 15.83
C GLU A 78 -22.27 -4.49 14.49
N VAL A 79 -22.44 -5.78 14.26
CA VAL A 79 -23.02 -6.32 13.04
C VAL A 79 -24.27 -7.11 13.36
N SER A 80 -25.26 -6.98 12.50
CA SER A 80 -26.54 -7.67 12.57
C SER A 80 -26.57 -8.86 11.63
N GLY A 81 -27.40 -9.85 11.93
CA GLY A 81 -27.60 -11.02 11.07
C GLY A 81 -27.46 -12.34 11.83
N SER A 82 -28.26 -13.31 11.41
CA SER A 82 -28.31 -14.65 11.99
C SER A 82 -27.25 -15.58 11.41
N THR A 83 -26.82 -15.33 10.19
CA THR A 83 -25.81 -16.11 9.47
C THR A 83 -24.50 -15.33 9.31
N ARG A 84 -23.41 -16.04 9.04
CA ARG A 84 -22.12 -15.40 8.70
C ARG A 84 -22.23 -14.47 7.50
N ARG A 85 -22.97 -14.91 6.48
CA ARG A 85 -23.19 -14.13 5.25
C ARG A 85 -23.92 -12.82 5.54
N GLU A 86 -25.01 -12.87 6.34
CA GLU A 86 -25.75 -11.67 6.71
C GLU A 86 -24.90 -10.69 7.52
N ARG A 87 -24.12 -11.17 8.50
CA ARG A 87 -23.22 -10.32 9.27
C ARG A 87 -22.12 -9.69 8.42
N LEU A 88 -21.58 -10.45 7.45
CA LEU A 88 -20.62 -9.91 6.50
C LEU A 88 -21.27 -8.86 5.59
N ALA A 89 -22.48 -9.10 5.11
CA ALA A 89 -23.21 -8.14 4.28
C ALA A 89 -23.46 -6.84 5.04
N ASP A 90 -23.98 -6.91 6.27
CA ASP A 90 -24.18 -5.74 7.13
C ASP A 90 -22.87 -4.94 7.38
N LEU A 91 -21.76 -5.63 7.56
CA LEU A 91 -20.44 -4.99 7.73
C LEU A 91 -20.00 -4.27 6.46
N LEU A 92 -20.24 -4.86 5.29
CA LEU A 92 -19.91 -4.25 4.00
C LEU A 92 -20.85 -3.08 3.68
N ASP A 93 -22.11 -3.16 4.07
CA ASP A 93 -23.07 -2.05 3.95
C ASP A 93 -22.60 -0.84 4.78
N GLN A 94 -22.10 -1.09 6.01
CA GLN A 94 -21.52 -0.04 6.84
C GLN A 94 -20.24 0.56 6.21
N LEU A 95 -19.41 -0.25 5.55
CA LEU A 95 -18.25 0.24 4.79
C LEU A 95 -18.70 1.09 3.60
N ALA A 96 -19.69 0.64 2.84
CA ALA A 96 -20.22 1.36 1.68
C ALA A 96 -20.89 2.70 2.07
N ALA A 97 -21.57 2.74 3.21
CA ALA A 97 -22.16 3.97 3.76
C ALA A 97 -21.12 5.05 4.12
N GLY A 98 -19.86 4.66 4.24
CA GLY A 98 -18.77 5.57 4.60
C GLY A 98 -18.68 5.90 6.09
N PRO A 99 -17.69 6.69 6.50
CA PRO A 99 -17.49 7.07 7.90
C PRO A 99 -18.62 7.98 8.40
N SER A 100 -18.99 7.82 9.68
CA SER A 100 -19.93 8.67 10.37
C SER A 100 -19.43 10.12 10.47
N GLN A 101 -20.29 11.06 10.87
CA GLN A 101 -19.87 12.46 11.05
C GLN A 101 -18.72 12.56 12.07
N ALA A 102 -18.81 11.87 13.21
CA ALA A 102 -17.76 11.88 14.23
C ALA A 102 -16.43 11.32 13.69
N GLU A 103 -16.48 10.28 12.88
CA GLU A 103 -15.28 9.70 12.24
C GLU A 103 -14.68 10.64 11.18
N ARG A 104 -15.52 11.39 10.46
CA ARG A 104 -15.02 12.45 9.54
C ARG A 104 -14.36 13.59 10.28
N ASP A 105 -14.87 13.96 11.45
CA ASP A 105 -14.26 14.97 12.32
C ASP A 105 -12.90 14.50 12.84
N GLU A 106 -12.70 13.17 12.98
CA GLU A 106 -11.40 12.53 13.22
C GLU A 106 -10.53 12.37 11.96
N GLN A 107 -10.92 12.99 10.84
CA GLN A 107 -10.23 12.90 9.54
C GLN A 107 -10.22 11.50 8.92
N LEU A 108 -11.18 10.65 9.27
CA LEU A 108 -11.37 9.38 8.61
C LEU A 108 -12.14 9.55 7.30
N SER A 109 -11.73 8.79 6.29
CA SER A 109 -12.29 8.83 4.96
C SER A 109 -12.39 7.44 4.32
N SER A 110 -13.07 7.34 3.19
CA SER A 110 -13.15 6.13 2.36
C SER A 110 -12.56 6.39 0.98
N ALA A 111 -11.93 5.37 0.40
CA ALA A 111 -11.54 5.37 -1.01
C ALA A 111 -12.65 4.79 -1.91
N LEU A 112 -13.72 4.25 -1.32
CA LEU A 112 -14.89 3.83 -2.07
C LEU A 112 -15.66 5.05 -2.57
N PRO A 113 -16.22 5.01 -3.79
CA PRO A 113 -17.15 6.03 -4.26
C PRO A 113 -18.37 6.15 -3.32
N PRO A 114 -18.97 7.33 -3.16
CA PRO A 114 -20.11 7.54 -2.25
C PRO A 114 -21.35 6.68 -2.56
N GLU A 115 -21.46 6.20 -3.80
CA GLU A 115 -22.60 5.38 -4.26
C GLU A 115 -22.19 3.92 -4.47
N ALA A 116 -21.00 3.52 -3.99
CA ALA A 116 -20.57 2.14 -4.11
C ALA A 116 -21.51 1.21 -3.36
N GLN A 117 -21.92 0.13 -4.01
CA GLN A 117 -22.67 -0.96 -3.40
C GLN A 117 -21.79 -2.20 -3.38
N LEU A 118 -21.72 -2.85 -2.22
CA LEU A 118 -20.98 -4.07 -2.02
C LEU A 118 -21.96 -5.18 -1.68
N SER A 119 -21.87 -6.30 -2.36
CA SER A 119 -22.71 -7.45 -2.08
C SER A 119 -21.90 -8.74 -1.94
N VAL A 120 -22.36 -9.64 -1.05
CA VAL A 120 -21.74 -10.96 -0.88
C VAL A 120 -22.42 -11.92 -1.85
N THR A 121 -21.77 -12.27 -2.95
CA THR A 121 -22.30 -13.21 -3.96
C THR A 121 -22.11 -14.66 -3.55
N ALA A 122 -20.97 -14.99 -2.93
CA ALA A 122 -20.68 -16.31 -2.37
C ALA A 122 -19.91 -16.23 -1.05
N LEU A 123 -20.03 -17.25 -0.23
CA LEU A 123 -19.23 -17.47 0.98
C LEU A 123 -18.99 -18.97 1.13
N ASP A 124 -17.86 -19.41 0.58
CA ASP A 124 -17.47 -20.82 0.54
C ASP A 124 -16.34 -21.05 1.56
N ASP A 125 -16.57 -21.93 2.53
CA ASP A 125 -15.69 -22.20 3.65
C ASP A 125 -15.26 -20.94 4.39
N SER A 126 -14.18 -20.30 3.95
CA SER A 126 -13.63 -19.07 4.52
C SER A 126 -13.27 -18.03 3.47
N THR A 127 -13.68 -18.25 2.22
CA THR A 127 -13.50 -17.30 1.11
C THR A 127 -14.82 -16.62 0.81
N ALA A 128 -14.85 -15.30 0.90
CA ALA A 128 -16.00 -14.49 0.50
C ALA A 128 -15.79 -13.98 -0.92
N THR A 129 -16.81 -14.10 -1.77
CA THR A 129 -16.85 -13.40 -3.05
C THR A 129 -17.70 -12.15 -2.88
N ILE A 130 -17.11 -11.01 -3.17
CA ILE A 130 -17.73 -9.69 -2.98
C ILE A 130 -17.83 -9.02 -4.35
N ASP A 131 -19.03 -8.70 -4.73
CA ASP A 131 -19.34 -7.95 -5.95
C ASP A 131 -19.44 -6.45 -5.64
N LEU A 132 -18.78 -5.66 -6.48
CA LEU A 132 -18.91 -4.21 -6.52
C LEU A 132 -19.87 -3.86 -7.66
N ASP A 133 -20.93 -3.13 -7.35
CA ASP A 133 -21.78 -2.57 -8.40
C ASP A 133 -21.03 -1.42 -9.10
N PRO A 134 -20.92 -1.47 -10.44
CA PRO A 134 -20.25 -0.44 -11.22
C PRO A 134 -21.04 0.85 -11.42
N SER A 135 -22.15 1.06 -10.67
CA SER A 135 -23.03 2.23 -10.81
C SER A 135 -22.35 3.59 -10.61
N GLY A 136 -21.09 3.58 -10.12
CA GLY A 136 -20.21 4.74 -10.02
C GLY A 136 -18.95 4.61 -10.88
N GLN A 137 -18.19 5.70 -11.01
CA GLN A 137 -16.88 5.64 -11.65
C GLN A 137 -15.93 4.83 -10.74
N ALA A 138 -15.46 3.68 -11.24
CA ALA A 138 -14.52 2.84 -10.50
C ALA A 138 -13.24 3.63 -10.16
N PRO A 139 -12.76 3.57 -8.92
CA PRO A 139 -11.50 4.23 -8.56
C PRO A 139 -10.34 3.62 -9.35
N VAL A 140 -9.38 4.46 -9.73
CA VAL A 140 -8.21 4.05 -10.51
C VAL A 140 -6.90 4.30 -9.75
N GLY A 141 -5.85 3.55 -10.09
CA GLY A 141 -4.51 3.77 -9.55
C GLY A 141 -4.43 3.59 -8.03
N VAL A 142 -3.93 4.59 -7.31
CA VAL A 142 -3.75 4.54 -5.84
C VAL A 142 -5.09 4.41 -5.11
N SER A 143 -6.12 5.09 -5.59
CA SER A 143 -7.47 5.03 -4.98
C SER A 143 -8.07 3.62 -5.09
N SER A 144 -7.85 2.93 -6.22
CA SER A 144 -8.29 1.54 -6.38
C SER A 144 -7.60 0.61 -5.38
N ARG A 145 -6.28 0.73 -5.22
CA ARG A 145 -5.54 -0.07 -4.21
C ARG A 145 -6.05 0.15 -2.79
N ARG A 146 -6.35 1.41 -2.44
CA ARG A 146 -6.90 1.77 -1.12
C ARG A 146 -8.32 1.22 -0.91
N ALA A 147 -9.16 1.32 -1.93
CA ALA A 147 -10.52 0.77 -1.88
C ALA A 147 -10.49 -0.75 -1.69
N VAL A 148 -9.66 -1.47 -2.46
CA VAL A 148 -9.49 -2.92 -2.30
C VAL A 148 -8.94 -3.27 -0.92
N ALA A 149 -7.94 -2.54 -0.41
CA ALA A 149 -7.44 -2.74 0.95
C ALA A 149 -8.54 -2.58 2.01
N GLN A 150 -9.39 -1.56 1.90
CA GLN A 150 -10.52 -1.36 2.80
C GLN A 150 -11.50 -2.53 2.77
N ILE A 151 -11.88 -3.00 1.57
CA ILE A 151 -12.80 -4.12 1.39
C ILE A 151 -12.21 -5.40 2.00
N VAL A 152 -10.97 -5.75 1.62
CA VAL A 152 -10.33 -6.99 2.06
C VAL A 152 -10.12 -7.02 3.57
N LEU A 153 -9.57 -5.95 4.15
CA LEU A 153 -9.32 -5.86 5.59
C LEU A 153 -10.63 -5.84 6.38
N THR A 154 -11.68 -5.19 5.87
CA THR A 154 -13.00 -5.19 6.50
C THR A 154 -13.62 -6.58 6.46
N ALA A 155 -13.68 -7.22 5.29
CA ALA A 155 -14.29 -8.53 5.15
C ALA A 155 -13.55 -9.60 5.96
N THR A 156 -12.21 -9.61 5.93
CA THR A 156 -11.40 -10.57 6.69
C THR A 156 -11.40 -10.32 8.20
N SER A 157 -11.88 -9.18 8.67
CA SER A 157 -12.16 -8.95 10.10
C SER A 157 -13.42 -9.68 10.59
N SER A 158 -14.30 -10.07 9.66
CA SER A 158 -15.51 -10.82 10.01
C SER A 158 -15.17 -12.27 10.38
N PRO A 159 -15.71 -12.81 11.51
CA PRO A 159 -15.43 -14.16 11.94
C PRO A 159 -15.72 -15.21 10.85
N GLY A 160 -14.74 -16.05 10.57
CA GLY A 160 -14.83 -17.13 9.59
C GLY A 160 -14.55 -16.72 8.14
N VAL A 161 -14.15 -15.48 7.88
CA VAL A 161 -13.67 -15.02 6.56
C VAL A 161 -12.16 -14.85 6.63
N ARG A 162 -11.43 -15.55 5.75
CA ARG A 162 -9.96 -15.49 5.70
C ARG A 162 -9.43 -14.89 4.40
N SER A 163 -10.24 -14.96 3.34
CA SER A 163 -9.86 -14.46 2.03
C SER A 163 -11.06 -13.92 1.27
N VAL A 164 -10.78 -13.10 0.26
CA VAL A 164 -11.77 -12.39 -0.54
C VAL A 164 -11.43 -12.56 -2.01
N LEU A 165 -12.44 -12.86 -2.82
CA LEU A 165 -12.44 -12.70 -4.27
C LEU A 165 -13.31 -11.50 -4.62
N LEU A 166 -12.92 -10.75 -5.65
CA LEU A 166 -13.67 -9.58 -6.09
C LEU A 166 -14.34 -9.82 -7.44
N GLU A 167 -15.53 -9.30 -7.55
CA GLU A 167 -16.32 -9.23 -8.78
C GLU A 167 -16.68 -7.75 -9.05
N LEU A 168 -16.94 -7.44 -10.31
CA LEU A 168 -17.46 -6.15 -10.73
C LEU A 168 -18.65 -6.40 -11.66
N GLY A 169 -19.85 -6.08 -11.19
CA GLY A 169 -21.09 -6.37 -11.90
C GLY A 169 -21.27 -7.86 -12.17
N GLY A 170 -20.94 -8.72 -11.22
CA GLY A 170 -21.03 -10.17 -11.33
C GLY A 170 -19.94 -10.83 -12.18
N GLN A 171 -18.89 -10.10 -12.58
CA GLN A 171 -17.77 -10.66 -13.32
C GLN A 171 -16.50 -10.66 -12.46
N PRO A 172 -15.78 -11.80 -12.37
CA PRO A 172 -14.51 -11.86 -11.65
C PRO A 172 -13.51 -10.85 -12.21
N VAL A 173 -12.84 -10.12 -11.32
CA VAL A 173 -11.85 -9.11 -11.69
C VAL A 173 -10.52 -9.37 -11.00
N GLU A 174 -9.44 -8.95 -11.67
CA GLU A 174 -8.13 -8.88 -11.05
C GLU A 174 -8.06 -7.67 -10.11
N ALA A 175 -7.66 -7.93 -8.88
CA ALA A 175 -7.56 -6.91 -7.86
C ALA A 175 -6.12 -6.41 -7.69
N PRO A 176 -5.91 -5.10 -7.48
CA PRO A 176 -4.59 -4.54 -7.29
C PRO A 176 -4.06 -4.81 -5.87
N LEU A 177 -2.85 -5.36 -5.80
CA LEU A 177 -2.06 -5.44 -4.57
C LEU A 177 -1.48 -4.06 -4.20
N PRO A 178 -0.98 -3.87 -2.98
CA PRO A 178 -0.30 -2.63 -2.58
C PRO A 178 0.90 -2.28 -3.49
N SER A 179 1.58 -3.28 -4.05
CA SER A 179 2.65 -3.11 -5.05
C SER A 179 2.16 -2.50 -6.37
N GLY A 180 0.86 -2.61 -6.67
CA GLY A 180 0.26 -2.26 -7.95
C GLY A 180 0.15 -3.42 -8.92
N GLU A 181 0.65 -4.60 -8.58
CA GLU A 181 0.45 -5.84 -9.32
C GLU A 181 -1.02 -6.26 -9.25
N LEU A 182 -1.56 -6.78 -10.36
CA LEU A 182 -2.93 -7.30 -10.42
C LEU A 182 -2.92 -8.81 -10.16
N THR A 183 -3.94 -9.29 -9.44
CA THR A 183 -4.07 -10.71 -9.13
C THR A 183 -5.53 -11.15 -9.12
N SER A 184 -5.78 -12.37 -9.60
CA SER A 184 -7.08 -13.07 -9.52
C SER A 184 -7.15 -14.10 -8.39
N ARG A 185 -6.07 -14.29 -7.61
CA ARG A 185 -6.10 -15.20 -6.46
C ARG A 185 -6.90 -14.60 -5.30
N PRO A 186 -7.42 -15.42 -4.37
CA PRO A 186 -8.04 -14.92 -3.15
C PRO A 186 -7.08 -14.01 -2.37
N LEU A 187 -7.58 -12.84 -1.96
CA LEU A 187 -6.85 -11.81 -1.22
C LEU A 187 -7.02 -12.02 0.27
N THR A 188 -5.97 -11.80 1.03
CA THR A 188 -5.95 -11.97 2.50
C THR A 188 -5.57 -10.67 3.20
N ALA A 189 -5.84 -10.57 4.51
CA ALA A 189 -5.37 -9.43 5.31
C ALA A 189 -3.85 -9.25 5.26
N ALA A 190 -3.09 -10.34 5.15
CA ALA A 190 -1.63 -10.30 5.07
C ALA A 190 -1.12 -9.58 3.82
N ASP A 191 -1.85 -9.66 2.70
CA ASP A 191 -1.50 -8.96 1.47
C ASP A 191 -1.54 -7.43 1.62
N TYR A 192 -2.33 -6.94 2.58
CA TYR A 192 -2.54 -5.50 2.84
C TYR A 192 -1.99 -5.03 4.19
N ALA A 193 -1.19 -5.85 4.88
CA ALA A 193 -0.63 -5.50 6.18
C ALA A 193 0.17 -4.18 6.15
N ALA A 194 0.90 -3.91 5.07
CA ALA A 194 1.64 -2.66 4.89
C ALA A 194 0.74 -1.42 4.79
N ALA A 195 -0.53 -1.57 4.38
CA ALA A 195 -1.48 -0.46 4.30
C ALA A 195 -1.98 0.01 5.69
N THR A 196 -1.81 -0.83 6.72
CA THR A 196 -2.23 -0.54 8.10
C THR A 196 -1.12 0.11 8.94
N VAL A 197 0.10 0.16 8.42
CA VAL A 197 1.24 0.78 9.12
C VAL A 197 1.38 2.21 8.63
N PRO A 198 1.34 3.23 9.52
CA PRO A 198 1.64 4.60 9.11
C PRO A 198 3.05 4.65 8.51
N PRO A 199 3.29 5.44 7.45
CA PRO A 199 4.63 5.63 6.94
C PRO A 199 5.51 6.13 8.10
N SER A 200 6.55 5.36 8.42
CA SER A 200 7.53 5.77 9.43
C SER A 200 8.05 7.14 9.01
N ALA A 201 7.82 8.16 9.83
CA ALA A 201 8.41 9.46 9.60
C ALA A 201 9.92 9.23 9.47
N THR A 202 10.47 9.52 8.29
CA THR A 202 11.92 9.54 8.09
C THR A 202 12.45 10.55 9.09
N VAL A 203 13.04 10.06 10.19
CA VAL A 203 13.74 10.91 11.15
C VAL A 203 14.91 11.49 10.35
N THR A 204 14.73 12.72 9.86
CA THR A 204 15.85 13.50 9.36
C THR A 204 16.81 13.61 10.53
N PRO A 205 18.03 13.07 10.45
CA PRO A 205 18.97 13.19 11.54
C PRO A 205 19.19 14.68 11.79
N GLU A 206 18.86 15.10 13.01
CA GLU A 206 19.15 16.44 13.50
C GLU A 206 20.67 16.69 13.31
N PRO A 207 21.06 17.78 12.62
CA PRO A 207 22.47 18.09 12.45
C PRO A 207 23.14 18.15 13.82
N ALA A 208 24.22 17.37 14.00
CA ALA A 208 24.99 17.32 15.22
C ALA A 208 25.37 18.76 15.63
N PRO A 209 25.25 19.11 16.94
CA PRO A 209 25.66 20.41 17.41
C PRO A 209 27.13 20.65 17.05
N GLY A 210 27.39 21.75 16.32
CA GLY A 210 28.70 22.14 15.89
C GLY A 210 29.63 22.30 17.09
N PRO A 211 30.96 22.11 16.90
CA PRO A 211 31.91 22.28 17.99
C PRO A 211 31.82 23.66 18.62
N PRO A 212 31.97 23.77 19.95
CA PRO A 212 31.89 25.05 20.65
C PRO A 212 32.91 26.04 20.09
N ALA A 213 32.44 27.26 19.82
CA ALA A 213 33.29 28.34 19.34
C ALA A 213 34.46 28.57 20.32
N ALA A 214 35.69 28.54 19.81
CA ALA A 214 36.86 28.81 20.59
C ALA A 214 36.76 30.24 21.16
N THR A 215 36.87 30.38 22.48
CA THR A 215 36.93 31.64 23.17
C THR A 215 38.22 32.36 22.77
N PRO A 216 38.15 33.61 22.28
CA PRO A 216 39.38 34.37 21.98
C PRO A 216 40.13 34.66 23.28
N ALA A 217 41.43 34.29 23.30
CA ALA A 217 42.31 34.65 24.40
C ALA A 217 42.50 36.17 24.49
N ALA A 218 42.38 36.72 25.71
CA ALA A 218 42.62 38.14 26.00
C ALA A 218 44.12 38.45 25.82
N PRO A 219 44.47 39.62 25.25
CA PRO A 219 45.85 40.06 25.16
C PRO A 219 46.34 40.56 26.53
N SER A 220 47.56 40.17 26.86
CA SER A 220 48.34 40.66 28.03
C SER A 220 48.92 42.04 27.76
#